data_92b2c247f5457da7e11b00300823b640
#
_entry.id   92b2c247f5457da7e11b00300823b640
#
_cell.length_a   1.000
_cell.length_b   1.000
_cell.length_c   1.000
_cell.angle_alpha   90.00
_cell.angle_beta   90.00
_cell.angle_gamma   90.00
#
_symmetry.space_group_name_H-M   'P 1'
#
loop_
_entity.id
_entity.type
_entity.pdbx_description
1 polymer ?
#
loop_
_entity_poly.entity_id
_entity_poly.type
_entity_poly.pdbx_seq_one_letter_code
_entity_poly.pdbx_strand_id
1 'polypeptide(L)'
;MCCPHKLGQFRSWAEQGHLFSSVSNLLSDYSDYLTMCEGLGLDLSNDFVLFPNNLPEAHSKVNDLSDKETSAAYDKVIGGRYEALNARYGFRKGGFVIVPPHTSKEIVEEGQALRHCVGTYVKKVALDKAIILFMRKTKEPDKPFCTIEIVGDRVTQARIQQNADPPPKAKAFLSLWKSTVVEAPLAEAA
;
A
#
# COMPACT_ATOMS: atom_id res chain seq x y z
N MET A 1 -37.06 18.45 8.88
CA MET A 1 -37.29 19.54 7.91
C MET A 1 -36.01 19.77 7.14
N CYS A 2 -36.01 19.50 5.84
CA CYS A 2 -34.84 19.74 5.00
C CYS A 2 -34.70 21.25 4.76
N CYS A 3 -33.57 21.85 5.17
CA CYS A 3 -33.32 23.27 4.92
C CYS A 3 -33.34 23.57 3.42
N PRO A 4 -34.04 24.60 2.94
CA PRO A 4 -34.13 24.97 1.52
C PRO A 4 -32.72 25.16 0.88
N HIS A 5 -31.76 25.62 1.64
CA HIS A 5 -30.40 25.85 1.22
C HIS A 5 -29.69 24.52 0.79
N LYS A 6 -30.00 23.43 1.46
CA LYS A 6 -29.39 22.08 1.20
C LYS A 6 -29.89 21.47 -0.11
N LEU A 7 -31.19 21.69 -0.44
CA LEU A 7 -31.76 21.29 -1.73
C LEU A 7 -31.19 22.10 -2.89
N GLY A 8 -30.90 23.38 -2.67
CA GLY A 8 -30.27 24.25 -3.66
C GLY A 8 -28.87 23.79 -4.04
N GLN A 9 -28.10 23.27 -3.09
CA GLN A 9 -26.74 22.79 -3.34
C GLN A 9 -26.75 21.49 -4.16
N PHE A 10 -27.58 20.51 -3.82
CA PHE A 10 -27.78 19.30 -4.62
C PHE A 10 -28.21 19.60 -6.05
N ARG A 11 -29.10 20.55 -6.21
CA ARG A 11 -29.53 21.03 -7.52
C ARG A 11 -28.39 21.67 -8.30
N SER A 12 -27.59 22.51 -7.65
CA SER A 12 -26.39 23.12 -8.24
C SER A 12 -25.37 22.04 -8.72
N TRP A 13 -25.12 20.99 -7.93
CA TRP A 13 -24.26 19.91 -8.36
C TRP A 13 -24.84 19.11 -9.53
N ALA A 14 -26.15 18.84 -9.51
CA ALA A 14 -26.85 18.17 -10.60
C ALA A 14 -26.91 19.00 -11.91
N GLU A 15 -27.00 20.34 -11.79
CA GLU A 15 -26.96 21.25 -12.92
C GLU A 15 -25.55 21.43 -13.52
N GLN A 16 -24.51 21.15 -12.75
CA GLN A 16 -23.12 20.97 -13.24
C GLN A 16 -22.94 19.65 -14.00
N GLY A 17 -24.00 19.10 -14.55
CA GLY A 17 -24.18 17.73 -15.05
C GLY A 17 -23.26 17.24 -16.16
N HIS A 18 -22.33 18.05 -16.64
CA HIS A 18 -21.19 17.58 -17.43
C HIS A 18 -20.07 16.91 -16.60
N LEU A 19 -20.13 17.01 -15.25
CA LEU A 19 -19.18 16.40 -14.32
C LEU A 19 -19.64 15.03 -13.80
N PHE A 20 -20.98 14.75 -13.87
CA PHE A 20 -21.55 13.49 -13.42
C PHE A 20 -22.35 12.84 -14.53
N SER A 21 -22.03 11.60 -14.86
CA SER A 21 -22.74 10.86 -15.93
C SER A 21 -24.17 10.46 -15.55
N SER A 22 -24.52 10.51 -14.24
CA SER A 22 -25.87 10.26 -13.74
C SER A 22 -26.04 10.76 -12.29
N VAL A 23 -27.30 10.91 -11.84
CA VAL A 23 -27.63 11.20 -10.43
C VAL A 23 -27.10 10.11 -9.49
N SER A 24 -27.10 8.86 -9.95
CA SER A 24 -26.55 7.73 -9.17
C SER A 24 -25.04 7.93 -8.89
N ASN A 25 -24.28 8.37 -9.90
CA ASN A 25 -22.84 8.65 -9.72
C ASN A 25 -22.61 9.84 -8.79
N LEU A 26 -23.41 10.89 -8.92
CA LEU A 26 -23.35 12.03 -7.98
C LEU A 26 -23.57 11.59 -6.52
N LEU A 27 -24.57 10.72 -6.28
CA LEU A 27 -24.86 10.22 -4.94
C LEU A 27 -23.76 9.29 -4.42
N SER A 28 -23.18 8.48 -5.28
CA SER A 28 -22.03 7.63 -4.94
C SER A 28 -20.84 8.48 -4.53
N ASP A 29 -20.43 9.43 -5.37
CA ASP A 29 -19.29 10.31 -5.11
C ASP A 29 -19.50 11.15 -3.84
N TYR A 30 -20.73 11.60 -3.59
CA TYR A 30 -21.06 12.32 -2.35
C TYR A 30 -21.00 11.42 -1.11
N SER A 31 -21.48 10.17 -1.21
CA SER A 31 -21.39 9.19 -0.12
C SER A 31 -19.93 8.87 0.21
N ASP A 32 -19.10 8.66 -0.82
CA ASP A 32 -17.68 8.40 -0.66
C ASP A 32 -16.95 9.60 -0.04
N TYR A 33 -17.28 10.82 -0.49
CA TYR A 33 -16.78 12.06 0.10
C TYR A 33 -17.07 12.16 1.60
N LEU A 34 -18.33 11.91 2.01
CA LEU A 34 -18.72 11.97 3.43
C LEU A 34 -18.02 10.90 4.26
N THR A 35 -17.88 9.68 3.72
CA THR A 35 -17.17 8.59 4.39
C THR A 35 -15.69 8.94 4.64
N MET A 36 -15.03 9.56 3.66
CA MET A 36 -13.67 10.04 3.81
C MET A 36 -13.56 11.21 4.79
N CYS A 37 -14.51 12.16 4.77
CA CYS A 37 -14.56 13.27 5.73
C CYS A 37 -14.68 12.73 7.17
N GLU A 38 -15.56 11.75 7.40
CA GLU A 38 -15.71 11.10 8.71
C GLU A 38 -14.44 10.40 9.14
N GLY A 39 -13.80 9.64 8.24
CA GLY A 39 -12.54 8.95 8.49
C GLY A 39 -11.39 9.90 8.86
N LEU A 40 -11.39 11.10 8.29
CA LEU A 40 -10.44 12.18 8.60
C LEU A 40 -10.83 13.02 9.83
N GLY A 41 -11.93 12.70 10.51
CA GLY A 41 -12.42 13.45 11.68
C GLY A 41 -12.88 14.85 11.35
N LEU A 42 -13.27 15.14 10.10
CA LEU A 42 -13.79 16.44 9.72
C LEU A 42 -15.20 16.65 10.31
N ASP A 43 -15.49 17.88 10.74
CA ASP A 43 -16.75 18.22 11.36
C ASP A 43 -17.90 18.26 10.35
N LEU A 44 -18.67 17.19 10.27
CA LEU A 44 -19.84 17.07 9.40
C LEU A 44 -21.05 17.92 9.86
N SER A 45 -20.99 18.57 11.04
CA SER A 45 -21.98 19.58 11.44
C SER A 45 -21.74 20.93 10.76
N ASN A 46 -20.54 21.13 10.20
CA ASN A 46 -20.19 22.31 9.42
C ASN A 46 -20.77 22.21 8.01
N ASP A 47 -21.68 23.13 7.68
CA ASP A 47 -22.35 23.14 6.37
C ASP A 47 -21.38 23.27 5.18
N PHE A 48 -20.21 23.89 5.32
CA PHE A 48 -19.19 23.97 4.27
C PHE A 48 -18.48 22.63 4.03
N VAL A 49 -18.39 21.78 5.05
CA VAL A 49 -17.90 20.42 4.91
C VAL A 49 -18.99 19.51 4.36
N LEU A 50 -20.20 19.58 4.95
CA LEU A 50 -21.31 18.73 4.55
C LEU A 50 -21.82 19.03 3.13
N PHE A 51 -21.81 20.30 2.71
CA PHE A 51 -22.29 20.77 1.40
C PHE A 51 -21.24 21.68 0.73
N PRO A 52 -20.13 21.11 0.22
CA PRO A 52 -19.12 21.92 -0.45
C PRO A 52 -19.65 22.58 -1.72
N ASN A 53 -19.15 23.75 -2.05
CA ASN A 53 -19.60 24.49 -3.26
C ASN A 53 -19.25 23.72 -4.55
N ASN A 54 -18.11 23.01 -4.55
CA ASN A 54 -17.65 22.20 -5.66
C ASN A 54 -17.35 20.78 -5.13
N LEU A 55 -18.28 19.85 -5.31
CA LEU A 55 -18.14 18.49 -4.82
C LEU A 55 -16.97 17.74 -5.46
N PRO A 56 -16.73 17.75 -6.79
CA PRO A 56 -15.57 17.08 -7.38
C PRO A 56 -14.23 17.55 -6.83
N GLU A 57 -14.07 18.86 -6.64
CA GLU A 57 -12.84 19.43 -6.08
C GLU A 57 -12.68 19.07 -4.59
N ALA A 58 -13.75 19.15 -3.82
CA ALA A 58 -13.75 18.78 -2.41
C ALA A 58 -13.45 17.28 -2.23
N HIS A 59 -14.08 16.43 -3.03
CA HIS A 59 -13.83 14.97 -3.05
C HIS A 59 -12.38 14.67 -3.38
N SER A 60 -11.80 15.30 -4.42
CA SER A 60 -10.39 15.11 -4.76
C SER A 60 -9.45 15.51 -3.61
N LYS A 61 -9.68 16.64 -2.96
CA LYS A 61 -8.86 17.11 -1.82
C LYS A 61 -8.94 16.17 -0.63
N VAL A 62 -10.14 15.70 -0.30
CA VAL A 62 -10.33 14.77 0.83
C VAL A 62 -9.72 13.40 0.53
N ASN A 63 -9.83 12.93 -0.72
CA ASN A 63 -9.17 11.71 -1.16
C ASN A 63 -7.63 11.80 -1.01
N ASP A 64 -7.02 12.90 -1.46
CA ASP A 64 -5.58 13.13 -1.31
C ASP A 64 -5.13 13.15 0.15
N LEU A 65 -5.95 13.70 1.06
CA LEU A 65 -5.68 13.73 2.50
C LEU A 65 -5.82 12.32 3.11
N SER A 66 -6.87 11.60 2.75
CA SER A 66 -7.12 10.22 3.20
C SER A 66 -6.01 9.28 2.75
N ASP A 67 -5.55 9.40 1.50
CA ASP A 67 -4.43 8.62 0.97
C ASP A 67 -3.12 8.91 1.72
N LYS A 68 -2.85 10.18 2.05
CA LYS A 68 -1.67 10.58 2.82
C LYS A 68 -1.70 10.03 4.25
N GLU A 69 -2.85 10.14 4.93
CA GLU A 69 -3.01 9.65 6.30
C GLU A 69 -2.90 8.11 6.35
N THR A 70 -3.58 7.43 5.42
CA THR A 70 -3.50 5.98 5.27
C THR A 70 -2.07 5.53 4.98
N SER A 71 -1.36 6.23 4.09
CA SER A 71 0.04 5.96 3.77
C SER A 71 0.93 6.13 4.99
N ALA A 72 0.77 7.22 5.75
CA ALA A 72 1.54 7.47 6.96
C ALA A 72 1.26 6.43 8.06
N ALA A 73 0.01 5.99 8.21
CA ALA A 73 -0.35 4.91 9.13
C ALA A 73 0.29 3.58 8.72
N TYR A 74 0.28 3.26 7.43
CA TYR A 74 0.94 2.06 6.91
C TYR A 74 2.46 2.13 7.07
N ASP A 75 3.07 3.28 6.82
CA ASP A 75 4.51 3.49 6.99
C ASP A 75 4.95 3.26 8.44
N LYS A 76 4.17 3.74 9.41
CA LYS A 76 4.44 3.50 10.82
C LYS A 76 4.43 1.99 11.16
N VAL A 77 3.47 1.24 10.63
CA VAL A 77 3.36 -0.21 10.88
C VAL A 77 4.48 -0.96 10.15
N ILE A 78 4.71 -0.67 8.86
CA ILE A 78 5.71 -1.35 8.04
C ILE A 78 7.12 -1.06 8.59
N GLY A 79 7.45 0.20 8.83
CA GLY A 79 8.74 0.61 9.37
C GLY A 79 9.00 0.12 10.79
N GLY A 80 7.96 0.10 11.63
CA GLY A 80 8.05 -0.44 13.00
C GLY A 80 8.40 -1.92 13.06
N ARG A 81 8.19 -2.66 11.98
CA ARG A 81 8.51 -4.09 11.89
C ARG A 81 9.84 -4.37 11.21
N TYR A 82 10.50 -3.35 10.67
CA TYR A 82 11.73 -3.51 9.89
C TYR A 82 12.81 -4.31 10.62
N GLU A 83 13.17 -3.89 11.84
CA GLU A 83 14.24 -4.53 12.60
C GLU A 83 13.94 -5.99 12.92
N ALA A 84 12.72 -6.30 13.34
CA ALA A 84 12.31 -7.67 13.63
C ALA A 84 12.32 -8.56 12.37
N LEU A 85 11.82 -8.03 11.24
CA LEU A 85 11.82 -8.75 9.97
C LEU A 85 13.24 -8.90 9.42
N ASN A 86 14.09 -7.88 9.58
CA ASN A 86 15.49 -7.95 9.15
C ASN A 86 16.30 -8.94 10.00
N ALA A 87 16.06 -8.96 11.30
CA ALA A 87 16.68 -9.96 12.19
C ALA A 87 16.25 -11.39 11.84
N ARG A 88 14.97 -11.59 11.49
CA ARG A 88 14.44 -12.91 11.17
C ARG A 88 14.80 -13.40 9.77
N TYR A 89 14.70 -12.53 8.76
CA TYR A 89 14.79 -12.92 7.35
C TYR A 89 15.99 -12.35 6.60
N GLY A 90 16.67 -11.37 7.19
CA GLY A 90 17.84 -10.76 6.59
C GLY A 90 18.94 -11.79 6.33
N PHE A 91 19.49 -11.74 5.12
CA PHE A 91 20.54 -12.70 4.73
C PHE A 91 21.43 -12.11 3.64
N ARG A 92 22.73 -12.27 3.78
CA ARG A 92 23.71 -11.75 2.82
C ARG A 92 24.71 -12.85 2.45
N LYS A 93 24.76 -13.23 1.17
CA LYS A 93 25.73 -14.20 0.65
C LYS A 93 25.87 -14.10 -0.88
N GLY A 94 27.01 -14.44 -1.43
CA GLY A 94 27.20 -14.67 -2.86
C GLY A 94 26.87 -13.48 -3.78
N GLY A 95 26.91 -12.25 -3.29
CA GLY A 95 26.62 -11.04 -4.06
C GLY A 95 25.14 -10.62 -4.01
N PHE A 96 24.33 -11.24 -3.12
CA PHE A 96 22.94 -10.88 -2.87
C PHE A 96 22.69 -10.58 -1.40
N VAL A 97 21.66 -9.81 -1.14
CA VAL A 97 21.15 -9.49 0.21
C VAL A 97 19.63 -9.49 0.18
N ILE A 98 19.02 -9.95 1.27
CA ILE A 98 17.58 -9.84 1.50
C ILE A 98 17.36 -8.82 2.62
N VAL A 99 16.44 -7.89 2.38
CA VAL A 99 16.04 -6.83 3.32
C VAL A 99 14.52 -6.64 3.28
N PRO A 100 13.88 -6.28 4.39
CA PRO A 100 12.46 -5.87 4.38
C PRO A 100 12.30 -4.43 3.85
N PRO A 101 11.10 -4.00 3.46
CA PRO A 101 10.80 -2.60 3.18
C PRO A 101 10.76 -1.76 4.46
N HIS A 102 11.17 -0.50 4.37
CA HIS A 102 11.01 0.48 5.45
C HIS A 102 9.67 1.21 5.37
N THR A 103 9.13 1.40 4.16
CA THR A 103 7.94 2.22 3.92
C THR A 103 6.99 1.58 2.93
N SER A 104 5.73 2.02 2.94
CA SER A 104 4.75 1.67 1.92
C SER A 104 5.18 2.13 0.53
N LYS A 105 5.82 3.30 0.47
CA LYS A 105 6.36 3.87 -0.76
C LYS A 105 7.37 2.95 -1.43
N GLU A 106 8.29 2.35 -0.68
CA GLU A 106 9.27 1.39 -1.23
C GLU A 106 8.58 0.17 -1.87
N ILE A 107 7.47 -0.32 -1.30
CA ILE A 107 6.69 -1.43 -1.89
C ILE A 107 6.06 -1.01 -3.22
N VAL A 108 5.52 0.21 -3.29
CA VAL A 108 4.94 0.76 -4.53
C VAL A 108 6.01 0.94 -5.61
N GLU A 109 7.14 1.56 -5.26
CA GLU A 109 8.26 1.80 -6.17
C GLU A 109 8.87 0.48 -6.67
N GLU A 110 8.97 -0.53 -5.82
CA GLU A 110 9.39 -1.89 -6.23
C GLU A 110 8.47 -2.47 -7.31
N GLY A 111 7.14 -2.36 -7.11
CA GLY A 111 6.16 -2.83 -8.09
C GLY A 111 6.27 -2.09 -9.43
N GLN A 112 6.46 -0.78 -9.39
CA GLN A 112 6.63 0.05 -10.58
C GLN A 112 7.92 -0.31 -11.33
N ALA A 113 9.03 -0.39 -10.61
CA ALA A 113 10.35 -0.68 -11.20
C ALA A 113 10.40 -2.08 -11.82
N LEU A 114 9.84 -3.08 -11.15
CA LEU A 114 9.82 -4.47 -11.63
C LEU A 114 8.60 -4.80 -12.51
N ARG A 115 7.67 -3.84 -12.70
CA ARG A 115 6.45 -4.02 -13.51
C ARG A 115 5.64 -5.25 -13.10
N HIS A 116 5.33 -5.34 -11.81
CA HIS A 116 4.46 -6.37 -11.24
C HIS A 116 3.58 -5.81 -10.10
N CYS A 117 2.61 -6.59 -9.66
CA CYS A 117 1.50 -6.12 -8.83
C CYS A 117 1.84 -5.87 -7.34
N VAL A 118 3.10 -6.03 -6.88
CA VAL A 118 3.43 -5.90 -5.45
C VAL A 118 3.08 -4.53 -4.87
N GLY A 119 3.08 -3.48 -5.70
CA GLY A 119 2.66 -2.14 -5.27
C GLY A 119 1.24 -2.09 -4.68
N THR A 120 0.36 -3.03 -5.06
CA THR A 120 -0.99 -3.13 -4.51
C THR A 120 -1.04 -3.87 -3.16
N TYR A 121 0.09 -4.41 -2.67
CA TYR A 121 0.14 -5.23 -1.46
C TYR A 121 0.36 -4.44 -0.18
N VAL A 122 0.53 -3.12 -0.24
CA VAL A 122 0.77 -2.25 0.93
C VAL A 122 -0.20 -2.56 2.07
N LYS A 123 -1.50 -2.54 1.81
CA LYS A 123 -2.54 -2.87 2.80
C LYS A 123 -2.41 -4.30 3.33
N LYS A 124 -2.09 -5.27 2.47
CA LYS A 124 -1.90 -6.67 2.85
C LYS A 124 -0.72 -6.84 3.80
N VAL A 125 0.37 -6.10 3.54
CA VAL A 125 1.58 -6.07 4.37
C VAL A 125 1.32 -5.38 5.70
N ALA A 126 0.69 -4.20 5.69
CA ALA A 126 0.36 -3.46 6.90
C ALA A 126 -0.56 -4.25 7.85
N LEU A 127 -1.49 -5.04 7.30
CA LEU A 127 -2.40 -5.91 8.06
C LEU A 127 -1.82 -7.30 8.42
N ASP A 128 -0.52 -7.51 8.23
CA ASP A 128 0.18 -8.77 8.54
C ASP A 128 -0.34 -10.01 7.78
N LYS A 129 -0.97 -9.80 6.64
CA LYS A 129 -1.48 -10.89 5.78
C LYS A 129 -0.43 -11.44 4.82
N ALA A 130 0.67 -10.73 4.64
CA ALA A 130 1.84 -11.15 3.88
C ALA A 130 3.06 -10.36 4.34
N ILE A 131 4.22 -10.95 4.19
CA ILE A 131 5.52 -10.29 4.34
C ILE A 131 6.11 -10.12 2.95
N ILE A 132 6.55 -8.92 2.63
CA ILE A 132 7.31 -8.62 1.42
C ILE A 132 8.75 -8.38 1.81
N LEU A 133 9.66 -9.02 1.10
CA LEU A 133 11.10 -8.82 1.24
C LEU A 133 11.70 -8.50 -0.12
N PHE A 134 12.72 -7.68 -0.11
CA PHE A 134 13.48 -7.31 -1.29
C PHE A 134 14.80 -8.06 -1.34
N MET A 135 15.05 -8.76 -2.44
CA MET A 135 16.37 -9.28 -2.74
C MET A 135 17.09 -8.27 -3.63
N ARG A 136 18.27 -7.86 -3.22
CA ARG A 136 19.12 -6.88 -3.89
C ARG A 136 20.45 -7.48 -4.29
N LYS A 137 21.08 -6.95 -5.32
CA LYS A 137 22.49 -7.21 -5.58
C LYS A 137 23.33 -6.35 -4.65
N THR A 138 24.32 -6.91 -3.98
CA THR A 138 25.17 -6.16 -3.02
C THR A 138 25.96 -5.02 -3.64
N LYS A 139 26.19 -5.04 -4.97
CA LYS A 139 26.85 -3.96 -5.71
C LYS A 139 25.87 -2.84 -6.13
N GLU A 140 24.58 -3.11 -6.08
CA GLU A 140 23.51 -2.20 -6.50
C GLU A 140 22.35 -2.30 -5.49
N PRO A 141 22.57 -1.94 -4.20
CA PRO A 141 21.61 -2.20 -3.13
C PRO A 141 20.30 -1.42 -3.30
N ASP A 142 20.35 -0.26 -3.95
CA ASP A 142 19.20 0.61 -4.17
C ASP A 142 18.37 0.22 -5.41
N LYS A 143 18.88 -0.72 -6.23
CA LYS A 143 18.17 -1.12 -7.44
C LYS A 143 17.27 -2.33 -7.17
N PRO A 144 15.98 -2.23 -7.47
CA PRO A 144 15.06 -3.37 -7.46
C PRO A 144 15.59 -4.52 -8.32
N PHE A 145 15.56 -5.73 -7.76
CA PHE A 145 16.02 -6.91 -8.47
C PHE A 145 15.05 -8.07 -8.38
N CYS A 146 14.61 -8.44 -7.17
CA CYS A 146 13.64 -9.52 -6.99
C CYS A 146 12.83 -9.26 -5.73
N THR A 147 11.52 -9.42 -5.84
CA THR A 147 10.58 -9.33 -4.73
C THR A 147 10.19 -10.73 -4.27
N ILE A 148 10.18 -10.95 -2.96
CA ILE A 148 9.82 -12.20 -2.32
C ILE A 148 8.56 -11.98 -1.50
N GLU A 149 7.56 -12.86 -1.64
CA GLU A 149 6.37 -12.89 -0.80
C GLU A 149 6.40 -14.10 0.13
N ILE A 150 6.09 -13.85 1.41
CA ILE A 150 5.87 -14.89 2.42
C ILE A 150 4.43 -14.75 2.92
N VAL A 151 3.71 -15.86 2.99
CA VAL A 151 2.38 -15.94 3.61
C VAL A 151 2.41 -17.06 4.65
N GLY A 152 2.11 -16.72 5.89
CA GLY A 152 2.41 -17.59 7.02
C GLY A 152 3.92 -17.81 7.12
N ASP A 153 4.35 -19.07 7.15
CA ASP A 153 5.78 -19.44 7.21
C ASP A 153 6.34 -19.94 5.87
N ARG A 154 5.65 -19.63 4.76
CA ARG A 154 6.04 -20.17 3.43
C ARG A 154 6.32 -19.06 2.44
N VAL A 155 7.44 -19.19 1.74
CA VAL A 155 7.71 -18.38 0.54
C VAL A 155 6.72 -18.79 -0.56
N THR A 156 5.78 -17.92 -0.89
CA THR A 156 4.76 -18.19 -1.91
C THR A 156 5.27 -17.87 -3.31
N GLN A 157 6.10 -16.82 -3.42
CA GLN A 157 6.71 -16.46 -4.69
C GLN A 157 7.98 -15.63 -4.52
N ALA A 158 8.84 -15.69 -5.55
CA ALA A 158 9.96 -14.80 -5.74
C ALA A 158 10.00 -14.41 -7.20
N ARG A 159 9.87 -13.12 -7.52
CA ARG A 159 9.71 -12.61 -8.89
C ARG A 159 10.65 -11.46 -9.17
N ILE A 160 11.19 -11.47 -10.39
CA ILE A 160 11.94 -10.35 -10.95
C ILE A 160 11.04 -9.54 -11.92
N GLN A 161 11.63 -8.69 -12.71
CA GLN A 161 10.92 -7.85 -13.68
C GLN A 161 9.91 -8.64 -14.52
N GLN A 162 8.69 -8.06 -14.70
CA GLN A 162 7.58 -8.65 -15.47
C GLN A 162 7.12 -10.03 -14.97
N ASN A 163 7.16 -10.25 -13.67
CA ASN A 163 6.81 -11.52 -13.03
C ASN A 163 7.66 -12.73 -13.49
N ALA A 164 8.81 -12.47 -14.10
CA ALA A 164 9.70 -13.55 -14.52
C ALA A 164 10.34 -14.26 -13.33
N ASP A 165 10.77 -15.47 -13.54
CA ASP A 165 11.52 -16.25 -12.56
C ASP A 165 12.94 -15.72 -12.39
N PRO A 166 13.49 -15.74 -11.17
CA PRO A 166 14.90 -15.41 -10.94
C PRO A 166 15.85 -16.30 -11.74
N PRO A 167 16.99 -15.76 -12.21
CA PRO A 167 18.00 -16.54 -12.91
C PRO A 167 18.66 -17.60 -12.01
N PRO A 168 19.34 -18.61 -12.55
CA PRO A 168 19.86 -19.75 -11.79
C PRO A 168 20.68 -19.40 -10.54
N LYS A 169 21.58 -18.40 -10.65
CA LYS A 169 22.38 -17.92 -9.51
C LYS A 169 21.52 -17.33 -8.39
N ALA A 170 20.46 -16.60 -8.73
CA ALA A 170 19.53 -16.04 -7.78
C ALA A 170 18.64 -17.14 -7.16
N LYS A 171 18.20 -18.12 -7.96
CA LYS A 171 17.46 -19.29 -7.46
C LYS A 171 18.29 -20.10 -6.45
N ALA A 172 19.57 -20.32 -6.72
CA ALA A 172 20.47 -21.01 -5.80
C ALA A 172 20.63 -20.24 -4.48
N PHE A 173 20.76 -18.92 -4.53
CA PHE A 173 20.78 -18.08 -3.32
C PHE A 173 19.46 -18.17 -2.55
N LEU A 174 18.32 -18.07 -3.21
CA LEU A 174 16.99 -18.20 -2.58
C LEU A 174 16.78 -19.58 -1.95
N SER A 175 17.22 -20.65 -2.59
CA SER A 175 17.16 -22.00 -2.02
C SER A 175 17.99 -22.12 -0.75
N LEU A 176 19.22 -21.58 -0.75
CA LEU A 176 20.07 -21.55 0.43
C LEU A 176 19.44 -20.72 1.56
N TRP A 177 18.94 -19.51 1.24
CA TRP A 177 18.27 -18.67 2.21
C TRP A 177 17.05 -19.35 2.82
N LYS A 178 16.19 -19.97 2.01
CA LYS A 178 15.01 -20.71 2.50
C LYS A 178 15.40 -21.78 3.50
N SER A 179 16.36 -22.64 3.16
CA SER A 179 16.79 -23.73 4.05
C SER A 179 17.51 -23.24 5.31
N THR A 180 18.22 -22.09 5.23
CA THR A 180 19.03 -21.58 6.34
C THR A 180 18.25 -20.68 7.29
N VAL A 181 17.25 -19.92 6.76
CA VAL A 181 16.60 -18.84 7.50
C VAL A 181 15.10 -19.08 7.67
N VAL A 182 14.40 -19.50 6.62
CA VAL A 182 12.93 -19.64 6.66
C VAL A 182 12.51 -20.96 7.29
N GLU A 183 13.18 -22.05 6.90
CA GLU A 183 12.88 -23.43 7.31
C GLU A 183 13.72 -23.89 8.50
N ALA A 184 14.71 -23.09 8.92
CA ALA A 184 15.46 -23.37 10.13
C ALA A 184 14.54 -23.30 11.36
N PRO A 185 14.61 -24.27 12.29
CA PRO A 185 13.88 -24.16 13.54
C PRO A 185 14.27 -22.85 14.23
N LEU A 186 13.29 -22.11 14.73
CA LEU A 186 13.54 -20.95 15.59
C LEU A 186 14.40 -21.45 16.74
N ALA A 187 15.64 -20.98 16.84
CA ALA A 187 16.45 -21.24 18.03
C ALA A 187 15.62 -20.72 19.22
N GLU A 188 15.22 -21.62 20.11
CA GLU A 188 14.58 -21.25 21.35
C GLU A 188 15.47 -20.20 22.02
N ALA A 189 14.91 -19.00 22.19
CA ALA A 189 15.57 -17.95 22.96
C ALA A 189 15.68 -18.44 24.40
N ALA A 190 16.90 -18.85 24.77
CA ALA A 190 17.25 -19.21 26.12
C ALA A 190 17.36 -17.96 27.00
#